data_ad8aa2ba41f1d7caab0e8c7a708cd482
#
_entry.id   ad8aa2ba41f1d7caab0e8c7a708cd482
#
_cell.length_a   1.000
_cell.length_b   1.000
_cell.length_c   1.000
_cell.angle_alpha   90.00
_cell.angle_beta   90.00
_cell.angle_gamma   90.00
#
_symmetry.space_group_name_H-M   'P 1'
#
loop_
_entity.id
_entity.type
_entity.pdbx_description
1 polymer ?
#
loop_
_entity_poly.entity_id
_entity_poly.type
_entity_poly.pdbx_seq_one_letter_code
_entity_poly.pdbx_strand_id
1 'polypeptide(L)'
;MERDQALKFMHDLLRLMLQKNGSDLLITAGFPPAIKIDGRVVPQSNQPLSPAHTAELARAVMNDRQAAEFEASKECNFAISPAGIGRFRTNAFVQQGRVALALRTISSKIPTLEALRLPPILRDIALSKRGLVIFVGGTGTGKTTSLAAMVDYRNENSYGHIITVEDPIEYVHVHKNCIVNQREVGIDTDSWEAALKNTLRQAPDVILMGEIRDRETMDYAIAFAETGHLAMATLHANSTNQAIDRIINFFPEQRRAQLLMDLSLNVRAMVSQRLLPIKDRKGRVPAVEIMLNTPLVSDLIFKGNIPEIRDVMKRSRELGMQTFDQSLFDLYEAGLITYEDALRNADSVNDLRLQIKLNSRYSNPGELTENVKKLDIA
;
A
#
# COMPACT_ATOMS: atom_id res chain seq x y z
N MET A 1 33.69 -18.55 -12.23
CA MET A 1 34.05 -17.20 -11.70
C MET A 1 34.30 -17.38 -10.22
N GLU A 2 35.34 -16.76 -9.66
CA GLU A 2 35.52 -16.78 -8.20
C GLU A 2 34.36 -15.99 -7.52
N ARG A 3 34.02 -16.37 -6.27
CA ARG A 3 32.87 -15.80 -5.54
C ARG A 3 32.95 -14.28 -5.45
N ASP A 4 34.10 -13.72 -5.18
CA ASP A 4 34.30 -12.27 -5.05
C ASP A 4 34.12 -11.54 -6.39
N GLN A 5 34.55 -12.16 -7.50
CA GLN A 5 34.31 -11.61 -8.84
C GLN A 5 32.83 -11.65 -9.21
N ALA A 6 32.12 -12.74 -8.89
CA ALA A 6 30.69 -12.89 -9.10
C ALA A 6 29.90 -11.84 -8.29
N LEU A 7 30.29 -11.65 -7.02
CA LEU A 7 29.66 -10.67 -6.14
C LEU A 7 29.88 -9.23 -6.64
N LYS A 8 31.13 -8.90 -7.05
CA LYS A 8 31.44 -7.60 -7.64
C LYS A 8 30.62 -7.34 -8.91
N PHE A 9 30.54 -8.31 -9.80
CA PHE A 9 29.76 -8.20 -11.04
C PHE A 9 28.27 -7.97 -10.75
N MET A 10 27.72 -8.71 -9.79
CA MET A 10 26.32 -8.49 -9.36
C MET A 10 26.12 -7.08 -8.80
N HIS A 11 27.02 -6.59 -7.94
CA HIS A 11 26.94 -5.24 -7.39
C HIS A 11 27.02 -4.16 -8.48
N ASP A 12 27.83 -4.35 -9.51
CA ASP A 12 27.92 -3.41 -10.63
C ASP A 12 26.64 -3.39 -11.46
N LEU A 13 26.01 -4.56 -11.69
CA LEU A 13 24.69 -4.64 -12.35
C LEU A 13 23.59 -3.96 -11.53
N LEU A 14 23.59 -4.12 -10.20
CA LEU A 14 22.63 -3.47 -9.32
C LEU A 14 22.79 -1.95 -9.31
N ARG A 15 24.04 -1.43 -9.27
CA ARG A 15 24.30 0.00 -9.43
C ARG A 15 23.79 0.53 -10.77
N LEU A 16 24.09 -0.19 -11.85
CA LEU A 16 23.63 0.16 -13.19
C LEU A 16 22.11 0.21 -13.29
N MET A 17 21.40 -0.77 -12.65
CA MET A 17 19.94 -0.79 -12.60
C MET A 17 19.39 0.46 -11.91
N LEU A 18 19.96 0.88 -10.76
CA LEU A 18 19.55 2.10 -10.06
C LEU A 18 19.84 3.36 -10.88
N GLN A 19 21.00 3.46 -11.51
CA GLN A 19 21.36 4.61 -12.36
C GLN A 19 20.39 4.78 -13.54
N LYS A 20 19.90 3.67 -14.09
CA LYS A 20 18.94 3.65 -15.20
C LYS A 20 17.47 3.74 -14.77
N ASN A 21 17.19 3.91 -13.48
CA ASN A 21 15.84 3.81 -12.89
C ASN A 21 15.12 2.51 -13.29
N GLY A 22 15.85 1.41 -13.36
CA GLY A 22 15.30 0.09 -13.65
C GLY A 22 14.54 -0.48 -12.48
N SER A 23 13.46 -1.18 -12.77
CA SER A 23 12.63 -1.83 -11.74
C SER A 23 13.14 -3.23 -11.35
N ASP A 24 13.62 -3.99 -12.33
CA ASP A 24 14.03 -5.37 -12.15
C ASP A 24 15.33 -5.67 -12.93
N LEU A 25 16.23 -6.44 -12.31
CA LEU A 25 17.37 -7.05 -12.97
C LEU A 25 17.05 -8.53 -13.19
N LEU A 26 17.20 -9.00 -14.42
CA LEU A 26 16.95 -10.36 -14.85
C LEU A 26 18.25 -11.04 -15.28
N ILE A 27 18.56 -12.17 -14.66
CA ILE A 27 19.74 -12.99 -14.92
C ILE A 27 19.25 -14.37 -15.35
N THR A 28 19.55 -14.76 -16.59
CA THR A 28 19.18 -16.09 -17.11
C THR A 28 20.24 -16.62 -18.08
N ALA A 29 20.37 -17.94 -18.17
CA ALA A 29 21.33 -18.57 -19.09
C ALA A 29 20.88 -18.42 -20.54
N GLY A 30 21.83 -18.15 -21.42
CA GLY A 30 21.58 -17.97 -22.85
C GLY A 30 21.13 -16.55 -23.25
N PHE A 31 21.05 -15.62 -22.27
CA PHE A 31 20.74 -14.21 -22.51
C PHE A 31 21.70 -13.29 -21.73
N PRO A 32 22.01 -12.09 -22.23
CA PRO A 32 22.78 -11.12 -21.45
C PRO A 32 22.04 -10.68 -20.18
N PRO A 33 22.74 -10.23 -19.12
CA PRO A 33 22.07 -9.56 -18.02
C PRO A 33 21.17 -8.45 -18.54
N ALA A 34 19.93 -8.40 -18.08
CA ALA A 34 18.94 -7.47 -18.61
C ALA A 34 18.24 -6.68 -17.49
N ILE A 35 17.97 -5.41 -17.74
CA ILE A 35 17.27 -4.52 -16.81
C ILE A 35 15.91 -4.17 -17.41
N LYS A 36 14.86 -4.21 -16.59
CA LYS A 36 13.53 -3.76 -16.96
C LYS A 36 13.41 -2.27 -16.70
N ILE A 37 13.26 -1.47 -17.77
CA ILE A 37 13.17 -0.01 -17.74
C ILE A 37 11.86 0.39 -18.43
N ASP A 38 11.00 1.14 -17.77
CA ASP A 38 9.68 1.56 -18.27
C ASP A 38 8.86 0.40 -18.85
N GLY A 39 8.93 -0.77 -18.20
CA GLY A 39 8.21 -1.99 -18.61
C GLY A 39 8.90 -2.79 -19.73
N ARG A 40 10.01 -2.32 -20.30
CA ARG A 40 10.75 -3.01 -21.37
C ARG A 40 12.02 -3.65 -20.82
N VAL A 41 12.29 -4.89 -21.26
CA VAL A 41 13.52 -5.62 -20.93
C VAL A 41 14.64 -5.17 -21.86
N VAL A 42 15.71 -4.59 -21.31
CA VAL A 42 16.84 -4.03 -22.03
C VAL A 42 18.13 -4.77 -21.67
N PRO A 43 18.76 -5.51 -22.61
CA PRO A 43 20.06 -6.15 -22.38
C PRO A 43 21.13 -5.12 -22.01
N GLN A 44 22.03 -5.48 -21.09
CA GLN A 44 23.11 -4.60 -20.64
C GLN A 44 24.47 -4.91 -21.26
N SER A 45 24.56 -5.99 -22.01
CA SER A 45 25.74 -6.39 -22.78
C SER A 45 25.31 -7.18 -24.04
N ASN A 46 26.28 -7.51 -24.89
CA ASN A 46 26.05 -8.37 -26.04
C ASN A 46 26.42 -9.86 -25.75
N GLN A 47 26.97 -10.15 -24.57
CA GLN A 47 27.41 -11.50 -24.25
C GLN A 47 26.36 -12.23 -23.40
N PRO A 48 25.81 -13.36 -23.88
CA PRO A 48 24.93 -14.21 -23.11
C PRO A 48 25.66 -14.84 -21.93
N LEU A 49 24.95 -15.01 -20.81
CA LEU A 49 25.47 -15.74 -19.65
C LEU A 49 25.41 -17.24 -19.91
N SER A 50 26.47 -17.96 -19.53
CA SER A 50 26.45 -19.43 -19.52
C SER A 50 25.65 -19.97 -18.31
N PRO A 51 25.19 -21.23 -18.33
CA PRO A 51 24.57 -21.87 -17.16
C PRO A 51 25.47 -21.86 -15.91
N ALA A 52 26.79 -21.98 -16.08
CA ALA A 52 27.76 -21.90 -14.97
C ALA A 52 27.77 -20.47 -14.37
N HIS A 53 27.78 -19.44 -15.23
CA HIS A 53 27.75 -18.04 -14.75
C HIS A 53 26.50 -17.75 -13.93
N THR A 54 25.32 -18.18 -14.36
CA THR A 54 24.06 -17.90 -13.61
C THR A 54 24.03 -18.63 -12.28
N ALA A 55 24.55 -19.86 -12.20
CA ALA A 55 24.65 -20.62 -10.95
C ALA A 55 25.65 -19.97 -9.97
N GLU A 56 26.81 -19.52 -10.46
CA GLU A 56 27.84 -18.83 -9.66
C GLU A 56 27.33 -17.49 -9.13
N LEU A 57 26.61 -16.69 -9.96
CA LEU A 57 26.00 -15.43 -9.54
C LEU A 57 24.93 -15.64 -8.46
N ALA A 58 24.08 -16.66 -8.61
CA ALA A 58 23.09 -17.01 -7.61
C ALA A 58 23.76 -17.40 -6.27
N ARG A 59 24.76 -18.29 -6.34
CA ARG A 59 25.47 -18.75 -5.13
C ARG A 59 26.24 -17.61 -4.44
N ALA A 60 26.76 -16.66 -5.21
CA ALA A 60 27.51 -15.53 -4.66
C ALA A 60 26.65 -14.61 -3.77
N VAL A 61 25.38 -14.41 -4.12
CA VAL A 61 24.45 -13.53 -3.38
C VAL A 61 23.68 -14.26 -2.28
N MET A 62 23.74 -15.58 -2.21
CA MET A 62 23.10 -16.41 -1.18
C MET A 62 24.03 -16.63 0.03
N ASN A 63 23.43 -16.65 1.22
CA ASN A 63 24.06 -17.26 2.39
C ASN A 63 23.90 -18.79 2.36
N ASP A 64 24.54 -19.51 3.32
CA ASP A 64 24.54 -20.99 3.32
C ASP A 64 23.13 -21.58 3.54
N ARG A 65 22.29 -20.97 4.36
CA ARG A 65 20.89 -21.39 4.58
C ARG A 65 20.08 -21.26 3.27
N GLN A 66 20.18 -20.13 2.62
CA GLN A 66 19.46 -19.85 1.35
C GLN A 66 19.92 -20.78 0.23
N ALA A 67 21.22 -21.07 0.17
CA ALA A 67 21.75 -22.03 -0.80
C ALA A 67 21.23 -23.45 -0.55
N ALA A 68 21.20 -23.92 0.71
CA ALA A 68 20.64 -25.22 1.04
C ALA A 68 19.13 -25.31 0.72
N GLU A 69 18.36 -24.25 1.00
CA GLU A 69 16.95 -24.15 0.63
C GLU A 69 16.78 -24.21 -0.89
N PHE A 70 17.58 -23.47 -1.64
CA PHE A 70 17.54 -23.45 -3.10
C PHE A 70 17.89 -24.82 -3.71
N GLU A 71 18.88 -25.52 -3.18
CA GLU A 71 19.26 -26.87 -3.63
C GLU A 71 18.12 -27.87 -3.41
N ALA A 72 17.40 -27.76 -2.29
CA ALA A 72 16.29 -28.64 -1.94
C ALA A 72 15.02 -28.36 -2.74
N SER A 73 14.61 -27.09 -2.83
CA SER A 73 13.32 -26.68 -3.39
C SER A 73 13.34 -26.25 -4.85
N LYS A 74 14.54 -25.97 -5.40
CA LYS A 74 14.77 -25.38 -6.73
C LYS A 74 14.26 -23.94 -6.87
N GLU A 75 13.89 -23.31 -5.76
CA GLU A 75 13.42 -21.94 -5.64
C GLU A 75 13.82 -21.37 -4.28
N CYS A 76 14.19 -20.08 -4.23
CA CYS A 76 14.46 -19.39 -2.97
C CYS A 76 14.15 -17.91 -3.11
N ASN A 77 13.36 -17.37 -2.17
CA ASN A 77 13.07 -15.96 -2.04
C ASN A 77 13.88 -15.37 -0.88
N PHE A 78 14.60 -14.29 -1.15
CA PHE A 78 15.41 -13.61 -0.14
C PHE A 78 15.63 -12.14 -0.48
N ALA A 79 16.10 -11.36 0.48
CA ALA A 79 16.53 -9.99 0.25
C ALA A 79 18.06 -9.87 0.33
N ILE A 80 18.63 -9.01 -0.51
CA ILE A 80 20.03 -8.61 -0.41
C ILE A 80 20.11 -7.10 -0.18
N SER A 81 21.06 -6.68 0.65
CA SER A 81 21.25 -5.26 1.00
C SER A 81 22.73 -4.91 0.91
N PRO A 82 23.31 -4.85 -0.31
CA PRO A 82 24.72 -4.50 -0.46
C PRO A 82 24.98 -3.08 0.03
N ALA A 83 26.01 -2.91 0.86
CA ALA A 83 26.34 -1.62 1.47
C ALA A 83 26.55 -0.52 0.42
N GLY A 84 25.89 0.63 0.60
CA GLY A 84 25.98 1.79 -0.29
C GLY A 84 25.33 1.61 -1.66
N ILE A 85 24.53 0.55 -1.88
CA ILE A 85 23.83 0.33 -3.14
C ILE A 85 22.31 0.42 -2.91
N GLY A 86 21.74 -0.44 -2.06
CA GLY A 86 20.31 -0.47 -1.78
C GLY A 86 19.83 -1.82 -1.31
N ARG A 87 18.51 -1.99 -1.18
CA ARG A 87 17.86 -3.28 -0.86
C ARG A 87 17.14 -3.81 -2.09
N PHE A 88 17.29 -5.11 -2.33
CA PHE A 88 16.72 -5.81 -3.47
C PHE A 88 16.05 -7.09 -3.03
N ARG A 89 14.82 -7.29 -3.43
CA ARG A 89 14.13 -8.57 -3.33
C ARG A 89 14.61 -9.47 -4.45
N THR A 90 15.05 -10.66 -4.12
CA THR A 90 15.64 -11.62 -5.04
C THR A 90 14.82 -12.91 -5.03
N ASN A 91 14.39 -13.36 -6.19
CA ASN A 91 13.89 -14.71 -6.42
C ASN A 91 14.91 -15.43 -7.27
N ALA A 92 15.44 -16.53 -6.76
CA ALA A 92 16.27 -17.48 -7.50
C ALA A 92 15.43 -18.72 -7.82
N PHE A 93 15.46 -19.19 -9.06
CA PHE A 93 14.68 -20.35 -9.48
C PHE A 93 15.39 -21.16 -10.57
N VAL A 94 14.96 -22.41 -10.74
CA VAL A 94 15.48 -23.28 -11.80
C VAL A 94 14.47 -23.34 -12.94
N GLN A 95 14.92 -23.07 -14.15
CA GLN A 95 14.14 -23.20 -15.37
C GLN A 95 14.92 -24.04 -16.42
N GLN A 96 14.30 -25.06 -17.02
CA GLN A 96 14.95 -25.97 -18.00
C GLN A 96 16.31 -26.51 -17.50
N GLY A 97 16.39 -26.86 -16.21
CA GLY A 97 17.63 -27.34 -15.57
C GLY A 97 18.72 -26.27 -15.35
N ARG A 98 18.43 -24.98 -15.54
CA ARG A 98 19.37 -23.87 -15.42
C ARG A 98 18.90 -22.87 -14.40
N VAL A 99 19.83 -22.26 -13.67
CA VAL A 99 19.54 -21.24 -12.65
C VAL A 99 19.20 -19.91 -13.32
N ALA A 100 18.19 -19.23 -12.78
CA ALA A 100 17.84 -17.87 -13.12
C ALA A 100 17.58 -17.05 -11.84
N LEU A 101 17.70 -15.72 -11.96
CA LEU A 101 17.44 -14.75 -10.88
C LEU A 101 16.61 -13.60 -11.39
N ALA A 102 15.67 -13.16 -10.58
CA ALA A 102 14.95 -11.90 -10.74
C ALA A 102 15.18 -11.07 -9.47
N LEU A 103 15.75 -9.87 -9.65
CA LEU A 103 16.05 -8.97 -8.54
C LEU A 103 15.25 -7.67 -8.73
N ARG A 104 14.38 -7.34 -7.77
CA ARG A 104 13.58 -6.12 -7.78
C ARG A 104 14.11 -5.11 -6.79
N THR A 105 14.21 -3.85 -7.21
CA THR A 105 14.59 -2.73 -6.34
C THR A 105 13.51 -2.46 -5.30
N ILE A 106 13.89 -2.39 -4.02
CA ILE A 106 13.05 -1.89 -2.93
C ILE A 106 13.43 -0.43 -2.70
N SER A 107 12.48 0.46 -2.87
CA SER A 107 12.75 1.90 -2.80
C SER A 107 12.98 2.37 -1.36
N SER A 108 14.02 3.15 -1.14
CA SER A 108 14.21 3.95 0.07
C SER A 108 13.70 5.39 -0.09
N LYS A 109 13.31 5.78 -1.31
CA LYS A 109 12.73 7.09 -1.58
C LYS A 109 11.23 7.04 -1.39
N ILE A 110 10.78 7.46 -0.21
CA ILE A 110 9.37 7.52 0.15
C ILE A 110 8.82 8.89 -0.25
N PRO A 111 7.72 8.96 -1.03
CA PRO A 111 7.08 10.22 -1.36
C PRO A 111 6.39 10.82 -0.13
N THR A 112 6.36 12.14 -0.01
CA THR A 112 5.63 12.82 1.08
C THR A 112 4.12 12.77 0.84
N LEU A 113 3.32 12.99 1.90
CA LEU A 113 1.86 13.06 1.81
C LEU A 113 1.41 14.13 0.82
N GLU A 114 2.11 15.26 0.76
CA GLU A 114 1.86 16.37 -0.16
C GLU A 114 2.17 15.99 -1.61
N ALA A 115 3.31 15.34 -1.83
CA ALA A 115 3.69 14.85 -3.17
C ALA A 115 2.69 13.84 -3.72
N LEU A 116 2.09 13.03 -2.84
CA LEU A 116 1.01 12.10 -3.16
C LEU A 116 -0.37 12.79 -3.27
N ARG A 117 -0.49 14.08 -2.94
CA ARG A 117 -1.75 14.83 -2.90
C ARG A 117 -2.80 14.19 -1.99
N LEU A 118 -2.36 13.63 -0.90
CA LEU A 118 -3.23 13.03 0.10
C LEU A 118 -3.84 14.11 1.02
N PRO A 119 -5.07 13.91 1.50
CA PRO A 119 -5.75 14.87 2.37
C PRO A 119 -4.95 15.19 3.64
N PRO A 120 -4.89 16.47 4.09
CA PRO A 120 -4.09 16.90 5.24
C PRO A 120 -4.40 16.19 6.54
N ILE A 121 -5.65 15.74 6.75
CA ILE A 121 -6.08 14.99 7.94
C ILE A 121 -5.26 13.71 8.19
N LEU A 122 -4.62 13.14 7.15
CA LEU A 122 -3.76 11.97 7.30
C LEU A 122 -2.52 12.27 8.14
N ARG A 123 -2.07 13.52 8.24
CA ARG A 123 -1.00 13.94 9.15
C ARG A 123 -1.42 13.76 10.62
N ASP A 124 -2.62 14.20 10.97
CA ASP A 124 -3.16 14.10 12.32
C ASP A 124 -3.42 12.62 12.69
N ILE A 125 -3.90 11.83 11.71
CA ILE A 125 -4.08 10.40 11.87
C ILE A 125 -2.72 9.71 12.11
N ALA A 126 -1.68 10.05 11.34
CA ALA A 126 -0.34 9.50 11.50
C ALA A 126 0.28 9.82 12.86
N LEU A 127 -0.03 10.98 13.45
CA LEU A 127 0.43 11.41 14.77
C LEU A 127 -0.48 10.98 15.92
N SER A 128 -1.57 10.27 15.65
CA SER A 128 -2.46 9.73 16.69
C SER A 128 -1.67 8.87 17.69
N LYS A 129 -2.04 8.97 18.96
CA LYS A 129 -1.36 8.23 20.03
C LYS A 129 -1.70 6.75 20.01
N ARG A 130 -2.96 6.41 19.68
CA ARG A 130 -3.49 5.03 19.70
C ARG A 130 -4.68 4.89 18.76
N GLY A 131 -5.05 3.66 18.52
CA GLY A 131 -6.23 3.27 17.76
C GLY A 131 -5.86 2.52 16.49
N LEU A 132 -6.86 2.03 15.78
CA LEU A 132 -6.71 1.22 14.57
C LEU A 132 -6.98 2.07 13.33
N VAL A 133 -6.03 2.13 12.42
CA VAL A 133 -6.13 2.79 11.11
C VAL A 133 -6.05 1.74 10.02
N ILE A 134 -7.06 1.66 9.16
CA ILE A 134 -7.10 0.67 8.09
C ILE A 134 -7.13 1.37 6.73
N PHE A 135 -6.14 1.07 5.89
CA PHE A 135 -6.14 1.46 4.48
C PHE A 135 -6.81 0.40 3.62
N VAL A 136 -7.80 0.81 2.86
CA VAL A 136 -8.70 -0.05 2.10
C VAL A 136 -8.52 0.19 0.60
N GLY A 137 -8.58 -0.86 -0.20
CA GLY A 137 -8.50 -0.75 -1.65
C GLY A 137 -8.02 -2.05 -2.30
N GLY A 138 -8.23 -2.18 -3.60
CA GLY A 138 -7.70 -3.28 -4.41
C GLY A 138 -6.18 -3.27 -4.52
N THR A 139 -5.63 -4.26 -5.22
CA THR A 139 -4.20 -4.30 -5.54
C THR A 139 -3.85 -3.14 -6.48
N GLY A 140 -2.71 -2.47 -6.21
CA GLY A 140 -2.22 -1.38 -7.05
C GLY A 140 -2.92 -0.02 -6.86
N THR A 141 -3.79 0.13 -5.85
CA THR A 141 -4.44 1.42 -5.53
C THR A 141 -3.56 2.37 -4.71
N GLY A 142 -2.33 1.97 -4.36
CA GLY A 142 -1.36 2.83 -3.67
C GLY A 142 -1.44 2.81 -2.15
N LYS A 143 -2.15 1.87 -1.51
CA LYS A 143 -2.26 1.74 -0.05
C LYS A 143 -0.90 1.73 0.65
N THR A 144 -0.01 0.83 0.22
CA THR A 144 1.34 0.68 0.78
C THR A 144 2.15 1.96 0.67
N THR A 145 2.07 2.64 -0.47
CA THR A 145 2.76 3.93 -0.68
C THR A 145 2.23 5.02 0.26
N SER A 146 0.91 5.10 0.43
CA SER A 146 0.28 6.08 1.34
C SER A 146 0.59 5.79 2.80
N LEU A 147 0.59 4.51 3.21
CA LEU A 147 1.00 4.11 4.55
C LEU A 147 2.49 4.37 4.80
N ALA A 148 3.36 4.07 3.82
CA ALA A 148 4.78 4.41 3.94
C ALA A 148 4.99 5.91 4.12
N ALA A 149 4.26 6.76 3.39
CA ALA A 149 4.29 8.21 3.56
C ALA A 149 3.80 8.65 4.95
N MET A 150 2.78 8.02 5.51
CA MET A 150 2.30 8.31 6.88
C MET A 150 3.31 7.87 7.95
N VAL A 151 3.92 6.70 7.80
CA VAL A 151 4.98 6.21 8.68
C VAL A 151 6.18 7.14 8.63
N ASP A 152 6.59 7.56 7.44
CA ASP A 152 7.72 8.48 7.27
C ASP A 152 7.42 9.87 7.84
N TYR A 153 6.19 10.38 7.66
CA TYR A 153 5.75 11.62 8.29
C TYR A 153 5.81 11.54 9.83
N ARG A 154 5.35 10.42 10.43
CA ARG A 154 5.48 10.20 11.87
C ARG A 154 6.93 10.09 12.31
N ASN A 155 7.75 9.39 11.54
CA ASN A 155 9.18 9.22 11.79
C ASN A 155 9.93 10.57 11.85
N GLU A 156 9.47 11.58 11.10
CA GLU A 156 10.01 12.94 11.12
C GLU A 156 9.44 13.80 12.26
N ASN A 157 8.17 13.63 12.61
CA ASN A 157 7.43 14.59 13.45
C ASN A 157 7.06 14.05 14.82
N SER A 158 7.54 12.85 15.18
CA SER A 158 7.30 12.23 16.49
C SER A 158 8.56 11.54 16.99
N TYR A 159 8.51 11.04 18.21
CA TYR A 159 9.57 10.23 18.81
C TYR A 159 8.95 8.89 19.21
N GLY A 160 9.72 7.81 19.10
CA GLY A 160 9.26 6.50 19.53
C GLY A 160 9.76 5.36 18.64
N HIS A 161 9.15 4.21 18.80
CA HIS A 161 9.51 2.98 18.12
C HIS A 161 8.38 2.52 17.19
N ILE A 162 8.67 2.43 15.90
CA ILE A 162 7.76 1.95 14.88
C ILE A 162 8.21 0.55 14.47
N ILE A 163 7.31 -0.41 14.56
CA ILE A 163 7.55 -1.77 14.07
C ILE A 163 6.64 -2.04 12.89
N THR A 164 7.20 -2.57 11.82
CA THR A 164 6.42 -3.05 10.68
C THR A 164 6.60 -4.55 10.52
N VAL A 165 5.51 -5.23 10.16
CA VAL A 165 5.49 -6.64 9.72
C VAL A 165 4.86 -6.65 8.34
N GLU A 166 5.62 -7.04 7.34
CA GLU A 166 5.25 -6.91 5.92
C GLU A 166 5.53 -8.19 5.14
N ASP A 167 4.83 -8.38 4.03
CA ASP A 167 5.01 -9.54 3.13
C ASP A 167 4.71 -9.11 1.68
N PRO A 168 5.72 -8.56 0.99
CA PRO A 168 7.07 -8.16 1.43
C PRO A 168 7.19 -6.69 1.85
N ILE A 169 8.39 -6.27 2.29
CA ILE A 169 8.75 -4.85 2.47
C ILE A 169 8.84 -4.18 1.09
N GLU A 170 8.03 -3.14 0.86
CA GLU A 170 8.02 -2.36 -0.39
C GLU A 170 8.83 -1.06 -0.30
N TYR A 171 8.99 -0.49 0.89
CA TYR A 171 9.77 0.71 1.16
C TYR A 171 10.67 0.53 2.36
N VAL A 172 11.92 0.97 2.26
CA VAL A 172 12.85 0.97 3.39
C VAL A 172 12.82 2.33 4.08
N HIS A 173 12.47 2.34 5.36
CA HIS A 173 12.50 3.52 6.20
C HIS A 173 13.88 3.73 6.83
N VAL A 174 14.41 4.93 6.71
CA VAL A 174 15.61 5.36 7.44
C VAL A 174 15.16 5.86 8.81
N HIS A 175 15.90 5.54 9.86
CA HIS A 175 15.65 6.13 11.20
C HIS A 175 15.83 7.65 11.13
N LYS A 176 14.84 8.39 11.65
CA LYS A 176 14.88 9.84 11.80
C LYS A 176 14.75 10.20 13.29
N ASN A 177 13.60 10.73 13.71
CA ASN A 177 13.30 10.94 15.12
C ASN A 177 12.76 9.67 15.80
N CYS A 178 12.26 8.73 15.02
CA CYS A 178 11.84 7.41 15.49
C CYS A 178 12.84 6.33 15.12
N ILE A 179 12.86 5.25 15.89
CA ILE A 179 13.46 3.98 15.47
C ILE A 179 12.41 3.25 14.64
N VAL A 180 12.76 2.80 13.43
CA VAL A 180 11.87 2.02 12.57
C VAL A 180 12.48 0.65 12.34
N ASN A 181 11.86 -0.40 12.87
CA ASN A 181 12.25 -1.78 12.66
C ASN A 181 11.23 -2.46 11.75
N GLN A 182 11.70 -2.88 10.58
CA GLN A 182 10.89 -3.55 9.56
C GLN A 182 11.22 -5.03 9.53
N ARG A 183 10.20 -5.88 9.55
CA ARG A 183 10.32 -7.33 9.52
C ARG A 183 9.55 -7.90 8.34
N GLU A 184 10.22 -8.63 7.47
CA GLU A 184 9.64 -9.30 6.32
C GLU A 184 9.32 -10.76 6.67
N VAL A 185 8.07 -11.17 6.42
CA VAL A 185 7.63 -12.57 6.63
C VAL A 185 8.37 -13.50 5.66
N GLY A 186 8.86 -14.62 6.18
CA GLY A 186 9.68 -15.58 5.43
C GLY A 186 11.16 -15.22 5.35
N ILE A 187 11.56 -14.00 5.76
CA ILE A 187 12.96 -13.54 5.77
C ILE A 187 13.41 -13.23 7.19
N ASP A 188 12.74 -12.29 7.86
CA ASP A 188 13.09 -11.80 9.20
C ASP A 188 12.25 -12.48 10.29
N THR A 189 11.19 -13.17 9.92
CA THR A 189 10.29 -13.93 10.79
C THR A 189 9.66 -15.07 10.01
N ASP A 190 9.38 -16.19 10.68
CA ASP A 190 8.88 -17.40 10.01
C ASP A 190 7.40 -17.28 9.56
N SER A 191 6.60 -16.50 10.27
CA SER A 191 5.18 -16.34 9.96
C SER A 191 4.62 -15.02 10.50
N TRP A 192 3.44 -14.64 10.03
CA TRP A 192 2.65 -13.53 10.58
C TRP A 192 2.38 -13.73 12.07
N GLU A 193 1.92 -14.92 12.48
CA GLU A 193 1.64 -15.25 13.88
C GLU A 193 2.88 -15.07 14.76
N ALA A 194 4.03 -15.62 14.35
CA ALA A 194 5.28 -15.52 15.09
C ALA A 194 5.72 -14.06 15.27
N ALA A 195 5.59 -13.26 14.22
CA ALA A 195 5.93 -11.84 14.27
C ALA A 195 4.99 -11.08 15.21
N LEU A 196 3.67 -11.15 14.98
CA LEU A 196 2.68 -10.34 15.69
C LEU A 196 2.58 -10.69 17.17
N LYS A 197 2.65 -11.98 17.51
CA LYS A 197 2.67 -12.46 18.90
C LYS A 197 3.78 -11.84 19.76
N ASN A 198 4.94 -11.59 19.15
CA ASN A 198 6.08 -11.03 19.86
C ASN A 198 6.20 -9.51 19.79
N THR A 199 5.42 -8.86 18.92
CA THR A 199 5.55 -7.41 18.65
C THR A 199 5.35 -6.57 19.89
N LEU A 200 4.36 -6.86 20.75
CA LEU A 200 4.13 -6.12 22.01
C LEU A 200 5.29 -6.18 23.00
N ARG A 201 6.15 -7.21 22.91
CA ARG A 201 7.34 -7.36 23.76
C ARG A 201 8.54 -6.54 23.27
N GLN A 202 8.41 -5.94 22.09
CA GLN A 202 9.45 -5.13 21.45
C GLN A 202 9.29 -3.63 21.74
N ALA A 203 8.43 -3.26 22.69
CA ALA A 203 8.13 -1.89 23.12
C ALA A 203 7.78 -0.94 21.94
N PRO A 204 6.81 -1.27 21.09
CA PRO A 204 6.38 -0.40 20.00
C PRO A 204 5.52 0.75 20.50
N ASP A 205 5.55 1.88 19.80
CA ASP A 205 4.53 2.94 19.89
C ASP A 205 3.56 2.82 18.70
N VAL A 206 4.09 2.38 17.56
CA VAL A 206 3.32 2.17 16.32
C VAL A 206 3.62 0.79 15.77
N ILE A 207 2.59 0.10 15.33
CA ILE A 207 2.68 -1.21 14.69
C ILE A 207 2.00 -1.13 13.32
N LEU A 208 2.77 -1.35 12.25
CA LEU A 208 2.23 -1.49 10.91
C LEU A 208 2.15 -2.97 10.55
N MET A 209 0.96 -3.43 10.25
CA MET A 209 0.68 -4.74 9.69
C MET A 209 0.44 -4.58 8.19
N GLY A 210 1.24 -5.23 7.36
CA GLY A 210 1.13 -5.09 5.90
C GLY A 210 -0.28 -5.35 5.40
N GLU A 211 -0.93 -6.41 5.89
CA GLU A 211 -2.28 -6.80 5.47
C GLU A 211 -3.05 -7.58 6.54
N ILE A 212 -4.34 -7.25 6.69
CA ILE A 212 -5.32 -8.06 7.42
C ILE A 212 -5.95 -9.05 6.42
N ARG A 213 -5.69 -10.35 6.61
CA ARG A 213 -6.12 -11.41 5.68
C ARG A 213 -7.27 -12.25 6.24
N ASP A 214 -7.34 -12.39 7.55
CA ASP A 214 -8.19 -13.31 8.26
C ASP A 214 -8.52 -12.80 9.67
N ARG A 215 -9.24 -13.65 10.40
CA ARG A 215 -9.63 -13.39 11.77
C ARG A 215 -8.43 -13.17 12.69
N GLU A 216 -7.41 -14.00 12.58
CA GLU A 216 -6.25 -13.97 13.48
C GLU A 216 -5.49 -12.64 13.37
N THR A 217 -5.20 -12.21 12.13
CA THR A 217 -4.56 -10.91 11.88
C THR A 217 -5.43 -9.74 12.34
N MET A 218 -6.76 -9.86 12.24
CA MET A 218 -7.69 -8.85 12.75
C MET A 218 -7.73 -8.82 14.29
N ASP A 219 -7.75 -9.97 14.95
CA ASP A 219 -7.68 -10.07 16.43
C ASP A 219 -6.39 -9.39 16.94
N TYR A 220 -5.22 -9.55 16.27
CA TYR A 220 -3.99 -8.83 16.62
C TYR A 220 -4.11 -7.32 16.41
N ALA A 221 -4.69 -6.87 15.31
CA ALA A 221 -4.86 -5.44 15.03
C ALA A 221 -5.72 -4.75 16.09
N ILE A 222 -6.81 -5.40 16.54
CA ILE A 222 -7.66 -4.93 17.63
C ILE A 222 -6.87 -4.90 18.94
N ALA A 223 -6.20 -6.00 19.30
CA ALA A 223 -5.43 -6.10 20.54
C ALA A 223 -4.34 -5.03 20.65
N PHE A 224 -3.66 -4.68 19.56
CA PHE A 224 -2.67 -3.60 19.54
C PHE A 224 -3.32 -2.24 19.84
N ALA A 225 -4.47 -1.96 19.25
CA ALA A 225 -5.19 -0.72 19.50
C ALA A 225 -5.72 -0.63 20.94
N GLU A 226 -6.27 -1.74 21.48
CA GLU A 226 -6.76 -1.85 22.85
C GLU A 226 -5.66 -1.64 23.90
N THR A 227 -4.47 -2.14 23.61
CA THR A 227 -3.31 -2.00 24.50
C THR A 227 -2.61 -0.64 24.39
N GLY A 228 -3.20 0.32 23.65
CA GLY A 228 -2.79 1.71 23.62
C GLY A 228 -1.81 2.10 22.51
N HIS A 229 -1.58 1.22 21.53
CA HIS A 229 -0.70 1.48 20.40
C HIS A 229 -1.46 2.05 19.21
N LEU A 230 -0.77 2.73 18.31
CA LEU A 230 -1.30 3.04 16.98
C LEU A 230 -1.05 1.84 16.06
N ALA A 231 -2.10 1.11 15.75
CA ALA A 231 -2.06 0.01 14.79
C ALA A 231 -2.47 0.53 13.41
N MET A 232 -1.65 0.27 12.40
CA MET A 232 -1.94 0.59 11.00
C MET A 232 -1.94 -0.70 10.19
N ALA A 233 -2.90 -0.86 9.27
CA ALA A 233 -2.97 -2.06 8.44
C ALA A 233 -3.58 -1.76 7.07
N THR A 234 -3.43 -2.69 6.11
CA THR A 234 -4.20 -2.68 4.87
C THR A 234 -5.28 -3.75 4.88
N LEU A 235 -6.33 -3.52 4.11
CA LEU A 235 -7.40 -4.48 3.86
C LEU A 235 -7.87 -4.37 2.41
N HIS A 236 -8.13 -5.50 1.77
CA HIS A 236 -8.70 -5.54 0.44
C HIS A 236 -10.23 -5.42 0.49
N ALA A 237 -10.76 -4.25 0.15
CA ALA A 237 -12.18 -3.97 -0.09
C ALA A 237 -12.27 -2.74 -1.00
N ASN A 238 -13.48 -2.34 -1.44
CA ASN A 238 -13.63 -1.22 -2.39
C ASN A 238 -14.13 0.07 -1.72
N SER A 239 -14.58 0.02 -0.48
CA SER A 239 -15.02 1.16 0.33
C SER A 239 -14.87 0.87 1.81
N THR A 240 -15.01 1.90 2.65
CA THR A 240 -14.94 1.75 4.12
C THR A 240 -16.08 0.88 4.66
N ASN A 241 -17.30 1.01 4.14
CA ASN A 241 -18.43 0.17 4.53
C ASN A 241 -18.17 -1.30 4.19
N GLN A 242 -17.74 -1.58 2.94
CA GLN A 242 -17.38 -2.95 2.54
C GLN A 242 -16.20 -3.52 3.37
N ALA A 243 -15.29 -2.67 3.83
CA ALA A 243 -14.22 -3.10 4.72
C ALA A 243 -14.76 -3.61 6.06
N ILE A 244 -15.72 -2.89 6.67
CA ILE A 244 -16.37 -3.31 7.90
C ILE A 244 -17.13 -4.62 7.69
N ASP A 245 -17.90 -4.74 6.59
CA ASP A 245 -18.62 -5.97 6.25
C ASP A 245 -17.64 -7.15 6.07
N ARG A 246 -16.51 -6.92 5.39
CA ARG A 246 -15.48 -7.95 5.23
C ARG A 246 -14.87 -8.38 6.55
N ILE A 247 -14.58 -7.44 7.45
CA ILE A 247 -14.07 -7.73 8.80
C ILE A 247 -15.10 -8.56 9.56
N ILE A 248 -16.38 -8.19 9.53
CA ILE A 248 -17.46 -8.95 10.17
C ILE A 248 -17.49 -10.40 9.65
N ASN A 249 -17.26 -10.61 8.36
CA ASN A 249 -17.26 -11.93 7.74
C ASN A 249 -16.06 -12.82 8.10
N PHE A 250 -14.98 -12.27 8.67
CA PHE A 250 -13.88 -13.07 9.21
C PHE A 250 -14.30 -13.81 10.52
N PHE A 251 -15.34 -13.35 11.19
CA PHE A 251 -15.73 -13.83 12.51
C PHE A 251 -17.02 -14.65 12.45
N PRO A 252 -17.13 -15.72 13.26
CA PRO A 252 -18.38 -16.46 13.39
C PRO A 252 -19.47 -15.58 14.02
N GLU A 253 -20.72 -15.90 13.76
CA GLU A 253 -21.87 -15.09 14.18
C GLU A 253 -21.88 -14.78 15.68
N GLN A 254 -21.48 -15.76 16.51
CA GLN A 254 -21.44 -15.63 17.96
C GLN A 254 -20.43 -14.55 18.44
N ARG A 255 -19.43 -14.21 17.64
CA ARG A 255 -18.41 -13.21 17.94
C ARG A 255 -18.73 -11.81 17.38
N ARG A 256 -19.76 -11.67 16.53
CA ARG A 256 -20.04 -10.42 15.82
C ARG A 256 -20.38 -9.25 16.73
N ALA A 257 -21.17 -9.48 17.79
CA ALA A 257 -21.53 -8.43 18.74
C ALA A 257 -20.28 -7.87 19.46
N GLN A 258 -19.38 -8.77 19.91
CA GLN A 258 -18.13 -8.36 20.54
C GLN A 258 -17.24 -7.63 19.52
N LEU A 259 -17.09 -8.13 18.31
CA LEU A 259 -16.33 -7.50 17.25
C LEU A 259 -16.80 -6.06 16.95
N LEU A 260 -18.13 -5.86 16.84
CA LEU A 260 -18.69 -4.52 16.58
C LEU A 260 -18.39 -3.57 17.75
N MET A 261 -18.46 -4.06 18.98
CA MET A 261 -18.05 -3.30 20.17
C MET A 261 -16.56 -2.93 20.09
N ASP A 262 -15.69 -3.89 19.81
CA ASP A 262 -14.24 -3.68 19.72
C ASP A 262 -13.89 -2.68 18.62
N LEU A 263 -14.50 -2.81 17.43
CA LEU A 263 -14.33 -1.86 16.32
C LEU A 263 -14.82 -0.46 16.70
N SER A 264 -15.99 -0.36 17.33
CA SER A 264 -16.58 0.93 17.72
C SER A 264 -15.68 1.73 18.67
N LEU A 265 -14.91 1.04 19.51
CA LEU A 265 -14.00 1.64 20.50
C LEU A 265 -12.60 1.90 19.94
N ASN A 266 -12.10 1.02 19.10
CA ASN A 266 -10.69 0.97 18.74
C ASN A 266 -10.38 1.54 17.35
N VAL A 267 -11.30 1.53 16.39
CA VAL A 267 -11.07 2.15 15.09
C VAL A 267 -10.82 3.66 15.29
N ARG A 268 -9.77 4.17 14.67
CA ARG A 268 -9.47 5.61 14.60
C ARG A 268 -9.92 6.20 13.28
N ALA A 269 -9.58 5.51 12.18
CA ALA A 269 -9.94 5.91 10.83
C ALA A 269 -9.92 4.71 9.87
N MET A 270 -10.74 4.76 8.85
CA MET A 270 -10.62 3.93 7.67
C MET A 270 -10.47 4.80 6.43
N VAL A 271 -9.49 4.47 5.59
CA VAL A 271 -9.12 5.26 4.41
C VAL A 271 -9.19 4.36 3.19
N SER A 272 -10.17 4.54 2.34
CA SER A 272 -10.26 3.80 1.08
C SER A 272 -9.68 4.61 -0.08
N GLN A 273 -8.94 3.97 -0.98
CA GLN A 273 -8.16 4.65 -2.01
C GLN A 273 -8.30 3.98 -3.39
N ARG A 274 -8.47 4.84 -4.40
CA ARG A 274 -8.41 4.49 -5.84
C ARG A 274 -7.40 5.39 -6.52
N LEU A 275 -6.71 4.91 -7.56
CA LEU A 275 -5.78 5.71 -8.36
C LEU A 275 -6.37 5.95 -9.74
N LEU A 276 -6.48 7.22 -10.11
CA LEU A 276 -6.96 7.66 -11.42
C LEU A 276 -5.81 8.25 -12.25
N PRO A 277 -5.86 8.12 -13.59
CA PRO A 277 -4.91 8.81 -14.46
C PRO A 277 -5.07 10.32 -14.32
N ILE A 278 -3.95 11.04 -14.37
CA ILE A 278 -3.99 12.51 -14.39
C ILE A 278 -4.27 12.95 -15.83
N LYS A 279 -5.21 13.90 -15.97
CA LYS A 279 -5.55 14.52 -17.25
C LYS A 279 -4.30 15.17 -17.88
N ASP A 280 -4.12 14.96 -19.18
CA ASP A 280 -3.13 15.61 -20.05
C ASP A 280 -1.65 15.41 -19.66
N ARG A 281 -1.35 14.49 -18.73
CA ARG A 281 0.04 14.17 -18.35
C ARG A 281 0.19 12.75 -17.82
N LYS A 282 1.43 12.23 -17.83
CA LYS A 282 1.76 10.95 -17.19
C LYS A 282 1.59 11.05 -15.66
N GLY A 283 1.13 9.96 -15.04
CA GLY A 283 1.00 9.82 -13.60
C GLY A 283 -0.41 9.50 -13.17
N ARG A 284 -0.59 9.32 -11.87
CA ARG A 284 -1.87 9.00 -11.24
C ARG A 284 -2.10 9.89 -10.03
N VAL A 285 -3.35 10.13 -9.69
CA VAL A 285 -3.78 10.88 -8.50
C VAL A 285 -4.72 10.01 -7.68
N PRO A 286 -4.60 10.00 -6.34
CA PRO A 286 -5.51 9.25 -5.49
C PRO A 286 -6.85 9.97 -5.34
N ALA A 287 -7.94 9.24 -5.56
CA ALA A 287 -9.24 9.54 -4.96
C ALA A 287 -9.33 8.79 -3.64
N VAL A 288 -9.75 9.48 -2.58
CA VAL A 288 -9.69 8.97 -1.22
C VAL A 288 -11.03 9.14 -0.54
N GLU A 289 -11.55 8.07 0.04
CA GLU A 289 -12.66 8.07 0.97
C GLU A 289 -12.11 7.98 2.39
N ILE A 290 -12.58 8.83 3.31
CA ILE A 290 -12.08 8.90 4.70
C ILE A 290 -13.24 8.85 5.67
N MET A 291 -13.25 7.82 6.51
CA MET A 291 -14.12 7.67 7.66
C MET A 291 -13.30 7.91 8.94
N LEU A 292 -13.75 8.82 9.78
CA LEU A 292 -13.23 9.02 11.14
C LEU A 292 -14.21 8.45 12.14
N ASN A 293 -13.71 7.82 13.19
CA ASN A 293 -14.54 7.26 14.24
C ASN A 293 -15.00 8.35 15.23
N THR A 294 -15.94 9.17 14.80
CA THR A 294 -16.65 10.12 15.65
C THR A 294 -17.63 9.37 16.57
N PRO A 295 -18.15 9.99 17.65
CA PRO A 295 -19.14 9.36 18.51
C PRO A 295 -20.36 8.78 17.77
N LEU A 296 -20.82 9.48 16.71
CA LEU A 296 -21.93 8.99 15.90
C LEU A 296 -21.53 7.77 15.05
N VAL A 297 -20.35 7.80 14.43
CA VAL A 297 -19.85 6.64 13.66
C VAL A 297 -19.61 5.45 14.58
N SER A 298 -19.06 5.68 15.77
CA SER A 298 -18.86 4.64 16.80
C SER A 298 -20.19 3.99 17.19
N ASP A 299 -21.25 4.76 17.43
CA ASP A 299 -22.59 4.26 17.75
C ASP A 299 -23.19 3.44 16.60
N LEU A 300 -23.02 3.90 15.35
CA LEU A 300 -23.48 3.17 14.15
C LEU A 300 -22.74 1.83 13.99
N ILE A 301 -21.42 1.81 14.21
CA ILE A 301 -20.63 0.56 14.17
C ILE A 301 -21.13 -0.38 15.27
N PHE A 302 -21.27 0.11 16.50
CA PHE A 302 -21.73 -0.69 17.65
C PHE A 302 -23.09 -1.34 17.39
N LYS A 303 -24.03 -0.59 16.78
CA LYS A 303 -25.37 -1.06 16.43
C LYS A 303 -25.41 -1.93 15.15
N GLY A 304 -24.33 -2.01 14.41
CA GLY A 304 -24.29 -2.70 13.11
C GLY A 304 -24.97 -1.95 11.97
N ASN A 305 -25.29 -0.66 12.13
CA ASN A 305 -25.93 0.19 11.12
C ASN A 305 -24.90 0.75 10.12
N ILE A 306 -24.12 -0.14 9.52
CA ILE A 306 -22.99 0.20 8.65
C ILE A 306 -23.40 1.06 7.42
N PRO A 307 -24.53 0.81 6.74
CA PRO A 307 -24.95 1.63 5.59
C PRO A 307 -25.11 3.13 5.90
N GLU A 308 -25.52 3.49 7.13
CA GLU A 308 -25.75 4.88 7.53
C GLU A 308 -24.46 5.69 7.70
N ILE A 309 -23.29 5.03 7.87
CA ILE A 309 -21.99 5.66 8.04
C ILE A 309 -21.67 6.58 6.87
N ARG A 310 -22.04 6.18 5.64
CA ARG A 310 -21.78 6.98 4.45
C ARG A 310 -22.48 8.36 4.49
N ASP A 311 -23.68 8.43 5.01
CA ASP A 311 -24.42 9.68 5.15
C ASP A 311 -23.79 10.60 6.20
N VAL A 312 -23.24 10.03 7.27
CA VAL A 312 -22.45 10.77 8.26
C VAL A 312 -21.19 11.34 7.63
N MET A 313 -20.44 10.52 6.89
CA MET A 313 -19.24 10.98 6.18
C MET A 313 -19.54 12.13 5.22
N LYS A 314 -20.61 12.02 4.44
CA LYS A 314 -21.05 13.04 3.46
C LYS A 314 -21.29 14.41 4.11
N ARG A 315 -21.80 14.42 5.36
CA ARG A 315 -22.16 15.64 6.09
C ARG A 315 -21.05 16.18 7.02
N SER A 316 -19.99 15.39 7.24
CA SER A 316 -18.94 15.73 8.22
C SER A 316 -17.60 16.08 7.55
N ARG A 317 -17.70 16.82 6.45
CA ARG A 317 -16.53 17.21 5.66
C ARG A 317 -15.61 18.17 6.41
N GLU A 318 -16.18 19.02 7.26
CA GLU A 318 -15.45 19.95 8.14
C GLU A 318 -14.57 19.23 9.18
N LEU A 319 -14.88 17.96 9.51
CA LEU A 319 -14.06 17.12 10.37
C LEU A 319 -12.93 16.39 9.62
N GLY A 320 -12.87 16.52 8.29
CA GLY A 320 -11.92 15.83 7.43
C GLY A 320 -12.42 14.51 6.85
N MET A 321 -13.69 14.14 7.11
CA MET A 321 -14.30 13.00 6.43
C MET A 321 -14.65 13.36 4.99
N GLN A 322 -14.61 12.37 4.11
CA GLN A 322 -15.11 12.54 2.73
C GLN A 322 -15.50 11.20 2.11
N THR A 323 -16.46 11.24 1.19
CA THR A 323 -16.82 10.09 0.34
C THR A 323 -15.98 10.09 -0.94
N PHE A 324 -15.97 8.97 -1.67
CA PHE A 324 -15.33 8.92 -2.99
C PHE A 324 -15.91 9.95 -3.96
N ASP A 325 -17.23 10.11 -4.00
CA ASP A 325 -17.87 11.04 -4.91
C ASP A 325 -17.45 12.49 -4.64
N GLN A 326 -17.28 12.87 -3.36
CA GLN A 326 -16.75 14.18 -2.98
C GLN A 326 -15.28 14.35 -3.40
N SER A 327 -14.47 13.32 -3.19
CA SER A 327 -13.06 13.33 -3.63
C SER A 327 -12.94 13.44 -5.15
N LEU A 328 -13.76 12.70 -5.89
CA LEU A 328 -13.80 12.76 -7.36
C LEU A 328 -14.26 14.13 -7.88
N PHE A 329 -15.26 14.73 -7.23
CA PHE A 329 -15.68 16.08 -7.53
C PHE A 329 -14.54 17.10 -7.36
N ASP A 330 -13.80 17.03 -6.25
CA ASP A 330 -12.69 17.94 -5.98
C ASP A 330 -11.54 17.77 -6.98
N LEU A 331 -11.23 16.52 -7.35
CA LEU A 331 -10.20 16.23 -8.36
C LEU A 331 -10.61 16.73 -9.75
N TYR A 332 -11.88 16.63 -10.11
CA TYR A 332 -12.42 17.19 -11.34
C TYR A 332 -12.38 18.72 -11.33
N GLU A 333 -12.82 19.35 -10.24
CA GLU A 333 -12.76 20.81 -10.05
C GLU A 333 -11.31 21.33 -10.08
N ALA A 334 -10.36 20.55 -9.59
CA ALA A 334 -8.93 20.88 -9.68
C ALA A 334 -8.36 20.68 -11.10
N GLY A 335 -9.15 20.17 -12.06
CA GLY A 335 -8.71 19.88 -13.42
C GLY A 335 -7.72 18.72 -13.52
N LEU A 336 -7.68 17.85 -12.51
CA LEU A 336 -6.72 16.75 -12.41
C LEU A 336 -7.21 15.48 -13.11
N ILE A 337 -8.50 15.28 -13.22
CA ILE A 337 -9.12 14.12 -13.88
C ILE A 337 -10.17 14.59 -14.90
N THR A 338 -10.52 13.71 -15.84
CA THR A 338 -11.57 13.98 -16.79
C THR A 338 -12.97 13.76 -16.19
N TYR A 339 -13.99 14.28 -16.83
CA TYR A 339 -15.40 14.02 -16.46
C TYR A 339 -15.73 12.53 -16.54
N GLU A 340 -15.28 11.89 -17.60
CA GLU A 340 -15.47 10.45 -17.83
C GLU A 340 -14.81 9.61 -16.75
N ASP A 341 -13.58 9.95 -16.34
CA ASP A 341 -12.86 9.25 -15.27
C ASP A 341 -13.56 9.46 -13.92
N ALA A 342 -14.07 10.67 -13.64
CA ALA A 342 -14.83 10.93 -12.44
C ALA A 342 -16.08 10.05 -12.37
N LEU A 343 -16.90 10.01 -13.42
CA LEU A 343 -18.15 9.22 -13.45
C LEU A 343 -17.88 7.71 -13.43
N ARG A 344 -16.83 7.24 -14.14
CA ARG A 344 -16.47 5.80 -14.17
C ARG A 344 -16.09 5.26 -12.79
N ASN A 345 -15.53 6.11 -11.93
CA ASN A 345 -15.06 5.73 -10.60
C ASN A 345 -16.03 6.14 -9.48
N ALA A 346 -17.14 6.78 -9.81
CA ALA A 346 -18.14 7.21 -8.84
C ALA A 346 -18.87 6.02 -8.20
N ASP A 347 -19.18 6.16 -6.92
CA ASP A 347 -20.06 5.22 -6.21
C ASP A 347 -21.52 5.46 -6.59
N SER A 348 -21.92 6.74 -6.76
CA SER A 348 -23.22 7.15 -7.30
C SER A 348 -23.02 8.06 -8.51
N VAL A 349 -23.08 7.47 -9.70
CA VAL A 349 -22.90 8.20 -10.97
C VAL A 349 -23.91 9.33 -11.12
N ASN A 350 -25.16 9.12 -10.70
CA ASN A 350 -26.22 10.12 -10.82
C ASN A 350 -26.00 11.29 -9.85
N ASP A 351 -25.64 11.01 -8.60
CA ASP A 351 -25.38 12.05 -7.60
C ASP A 351 -24.15 12.89 -8.00
N LEU A 352 -23.07 12.26 -8.43
CA LEU A 352 -21.86 12.96 -8.86
C LEU A 352 -22.14 13.80 -10.12
N ARG A 353 -22.88 13.26 -11.09
CA ARG A 353 -23.30 14.00 -12.29
C ARG A 353 -24.12 15.24 -11.94
N LEU A 354 -25.09 15.09 -11.02
CA LEU A 354 -25.90 16.20 -10.55
C LEU A 354 -25.05 17.24 -9.81
N GLN A 355 -24.17 16.80 -8.93
CA GLN A 355 -23.25 17.67 -8.20
C GLN A 355 -22.36 18.47 -9.15
N ILE A 356 -21.79 17.84 -10.18
CA ILE A 356 -20.99 18.52 -11.20
C ILE A 356 -21.83 19.55 -11.95
N LYS A 357 -23.04 19.18 -12.38
CA LYS A 357 -23.93 20.10 -13.11
C LYS A 357 -24.33 21.35 -12.30
N LEU A 358 -24.55 21.18 -11.00
CA LEU A 358 -25.04 22.27 -10.14
C LEU A 358 -23.89 23.13 -9.58
N ASN A 359 -22.74 22.55 -9.27
CA ASN A 359 -21.72 23.19 -8.43
C ASN A 359 -20.36 23.36 -9.13
N SER A 360 -20.15 22.76 -10.31
CA SER A 360 -18.86 22.84 -10.98
C SER A 360 -18.68 24.19 -11.68
N ARG A 361 -17.48 24.76 -11.56
CA ARG A 361 -17.07 25.94 -12.36
C ARG A 361 -16.98 25.66 -13.86
N TYR A 362 -16.95 24.40 -14.27
CA TYR A 362 -16.96 23.97 -15.67
C TYR A 362 -18.37 23.68 -16.19
N SER A 363 -19.41 23.77 -15.34
CA SER A 363 -20.80 23.63 -15.77
C SER A 363 -21.23 24.87 -16.52
N ASN A 364 -21.92 24.68 -17.66
CA ASN A 364 -22.51 25.76 -18.43
C ASN A 364 -23.96 25.92 -17.93
N PRO A 365 -24.32 26.98 -17.16
CA PRO A 365 -25.68 27.15 -16.64
C PRO A 365 -26.75 27.27 -17.77
N GLY A 366 -26.31 27.62 -18.99
CA GLY A 366 -27.17 27.72 -20.16
C GLY A 366 -27.75 26.41 -20.68
N GLU A 367 -27.00 25.30 -20.53
CA GLU A 367 -27.47 23.96 -20.97
C GLU A 367 -28.57 23.37 -20.08
N LEU A 368 -28.64 23.78 -18.80
CA LEU A 368 -29.70 23.35 -17.89
C LEU A 368 -31.05 23.95 -18.25
N THR A 369 -31.06 25.20 -18.72
CA THR A 369 -32.30 25.92 -19.14
C THR A 369 -32.79 25.48 -20.50
N GLU A 370 -31.91 25.06 -21.43
CA GLU A 370 -32.32 24.54 -22.74
C GLU A 370 -32.99 23.17 -22.67
N ASN A 371 -32.52 22.29 -21.81
CA ASN A 371 -33.10 20.96 -21.64
C ASN A 371 -34.45 20.98 -20.90
N VAL A 372 -34.67 21.95 -20.01
CA VAL A 372 -35.97 22.15 -19.36
C VAL A 372 -37.01 22.74 -20.35
N LYS A 373 -36.58 23.61 -21.28
CA LYS A 373 -37.45 24.15 -22.34
C LYS A 373 -37.83 23.12 -23.41
N LYS A 374 -37.13 21.98 -23.50
CA LYS A 374 -37.45 20.89 -24.43
C LYS A 374 -38.36 19.81 -23.83
N LEU A 375 -38.72 19.92 -22.56
CA LEU A 375 -39.79 19.12 -21.95
C LEU A 375 -41.14 19.79 -22.24
N ASP A 376 -41.68 19.56 -23.43
CA ASP A 376 -43.10 19.80 -23.70
C ASP A 376 -43.89 18.83 -22.83
N ILE A 377 -44.55 19.37 -21.84
CA ILE A 377 -45.55 18.69 -21.03
C ILE A 377 -46.81 18.64 -21.88
N ALA A 378 -47.05 17.54 -22.59
CA ALA A 378 -48.30 17.24 -23.24
C ALA A 378 -49.29 16.67 -22.21
#